data_f990f6aca09b8f07d5e9e41d85aee931
#
_entry.id   f990f6aca09b8f07d5e9e41d85aee931
#
_cell.length_a   1.000
_cell.length_b   1.000
_cell.length_c   1.000
_cell.angle_alpha   90.00
_cell.angle_beta   90.00
_cell.angle_gamma   90.00
#
_symmetry.space_group_name_H-M   'P 1'
#
loop_
_entity.id
_entity.type
_entity.pdbx_description
1 polymer ?
#
loop_
_entity_poly.entity_id
_entity_poly.type
_entity_poly.pdbx_seq_one_letter_code
_entity_poly.pdbx_strand_id
1 'polypeptide(L)' 'MRPVENYEVFTARVGEAPLRHNGNVRAAEPRDATVYAHLMYDEWRWREMFVVPSSAIVRVIRPE' A
#
# COMPACT_ATOMS: atom_id res chain seq x y z
N MET A 1 13.54 12.54 15.28
CA MET A 1 12.55 12.47 14.20
C MET A 1 12.86 11.28 13.30
N ARG A 2 11.86 10.44 13.03
CA ARG A 2 12.07 9.30 12.16
C ARG A 2 11.96 9.71 10.70
N PRO A 3 12.80 9.15 9.83
CA PRO A 3 12.65 9.42 8.41
C PRO A 3 11.34 8.85 7.88
N VAL A 4 10.77 9.55 6.92
CA VAL A 4 9.55 9.10 6.24
C VAL A 4 9.96 8.08 5.17
N GLU A 5 9.21 6.99 5.12
CA GLU A 5 9.40 5.95 4.10
C GLU A 5 8.20 5.91 3.17
N ASN A 6 8.42 5.36 2.00
CA ASN A 6 7.35 5.10 1.06
C ASN A 6 6.80 3.68 1.28
N TYR A 7 5.48 3.56 1.31
CA TYR A 7 4.78 2.29 1.43
C TYR A 7 3.88 2.10 0.22
N GLU A 8 3.99 0.94 -0.41
CA GLU A 8 3.11 0.57 -1.52
C GLU A 8 1.80 0.04 -0.96
N VAL A 9 0.69 0.44 -1.56
CA VAL A 9 -0.64 0.05 -1.11
C VAL A 9 -1.22 -0.97 -2.08
N PHE A 10 -1.65 -2.11 -1.53
CA PHE A 10 -2.27 -3.19 -2.29
C PHE A 10 -3.67 -3.43 -1.77
N THR A 11 -4.60 -3.65 -2.69
CA THR A 11 -5.99 -3.84 -2.34
C THR A 11 -6.63 -4.94 -3.19
N ALA A 12 -7.73 -5.49 -2.66
CA ALA A 12 -8.62 -6.34 -3.41
C ALA A 12 -10.05 -5.92 -3.09
N ARG A 13 -10.86 -5.74 -4.12
CA ARG A 13 -12.27 -5.38 -3.94
C ARG A 13 -13.11 -6.60 -3.62
N VAL A 14 -14.20 -6.36 -2.88
CA VAL A 14 -15.20 -7.40 -2.67
C VAL A 14 -15.76 -7.81 -4.04
N GLY A 15 -15.73 -9.11 -4.30
CA GLY A 15 -16.24 -9.66 -5.57
C GLY A 15 -15.22 -9.71 -6.69
N GLU A 16 -14.03 -9.16 -6.51
CA GLU A 16 -12.95 -9.22 -7.52
C GLU A 16 -11.81 -10.08 -7.01
N ALA A 17 -11.20 -10.84 -7.92
CA ALA A 17 -10.19 -11.81 -7.53
C ALA A 17 -8.80 -11.25 -7.31
N PRO A 18 -8.19 -10.50 -8.22
CA PRO A 18 -6.78 -10.18 -8.05
C PRO A 18 -6.55 -9.02 -7.09
N LEU A 19 -5.44 -9.09 -6.35
CA LEU A 19 -4.88 -7.95 -5.67
C LEU A 19 -4.40 -6.94 -6.70
N ARG A 20 -4.54 -5.68 -6.38
CA ARG A 20 -4.06 -4.59 -7.23
C ARG A 20 -3.13 -3.68 -6.46
N HIS A 21 -2.11 -3.19 -7.14
CA HIS A 21 -1.27 -2.13 -6.61
C HIS A 21 -2.00 -0.80 -6.88
N ASN A 22 -2.46 -0.16 -5.82
CA ASN A 22 -3.25 1.08 -5.96
C ASN A 22 -2.41 2.35 -5.98
N GLY A 23 -1.23 2.30 -5.41
CA GLY A 23 -0.40 3.48 -5.29
C GLY A 23 0.47 3.39 -4.07
N ASN A 24 0.75 4.53 -3.46
CA ASN A 24 1.62 4.56 -2.30
C ASN A 24 1.21 5.64 -1.32
N VAL A 25 1.70 5.51 -0.10
CA VAL A 25 1.60 6.53 0.93
C VAL A 25 2.96 6.68 1.59
N ARG A 26 3.21 7.82 2.20
CA ARG A 26 4.45 8.07 2.92
C ARG A 26 4.16 8.23 4.39
N ALA A 27 4.95 7.57 5.22
CA ALA A 27 4.77 7.62 6.66
C ALA A 27 6.08 7.28 7.36
N ALA A 28 6.20 7.71 8.62
CA ALA A 28 7.36 7.40 9.43
C ALA A 28 7.27 5.98 10.02
N GLU A 29 6.06 5.45 10.18
CA GLU A 29 5.83 4.15 10.79
C GLU A 29 4.77 3.36 10.04
N PRO A 30 4.84 2.01 10.09
CA PRO A 30 3.84 1.17 9.43
C PRO A 30 2.41 1.45 9.88
N ARG A 31 2.22 1.71 11.18
CA ARG A 31 0.89 2.03 11.71
C ARG A 31 0.29 3.25 11.01
N ASP A 32 1.09 4.30 10.86
CA ASP A 32 0.63 5.52 10.20
C ASP A 32 0.33 5.28 8.74
N ALA A 33 1.13 4.45 8.09
CA ALA A 33 0.90 4.09 6.69
C ALA A 33 -0.45 3.39 6.52
N THR A 34 -0.84 2.52 7.44
CA THR A 34 -2.15 1.85 7.36
C THR A 34 -3.29 2.85 7.51
N VAL A 35 -3.15 3.82 8.41
CA VAL A 35 -4.17 4.86 8.60
C VAL A 35 -4.30 5.70 7.33
N TYR A 36 -3.19 6.15 6.77
CA TYR A 36 -3.20 6.98 5.57
C TYR A 36 -3.77 6.22 4.37
N ALA A 37 -3.40 4.95 4.21
CA ALA A 37 -3.93 4.13 3.13
C ALA A 37 -5.44 3.97 3.25
N HIS A 38 -5.93 3.71 4.44
CA HIS A 38 -7.37 3.56 4.68
C HIS A 38 -8.12 4.85 4.37
N LEU A 39 -7.57 5.99 4.75
CA LEU A 39 -8.20 7.29 4.49
C LEU A 39 -8.16 7.68 3.02
N MET A 40 -7.05 7.41 2.35
CA MET A 40 -6.86 7.81 0.96
C MET A 40 -7.67 6.95 0.00
N TYR A 41 -7.85 5.69 0.30
CA TYR A 41 -8.47 4.73 -0.59
C TYR A 41 -9.76 4.15 -0.01
N ASP A 42 -10.65 4.96 0.53
CA ASP A 42 -11.89 4.45 1.13
C ASP A 42 -13.11 4.54 0.20
N GLU A 43 -12.88 4.63 -1.10
CA GLU A 43 -13.94 4.80 -2.09
C GLU A 43 -14.71 3.51 -2.42
N TRP A 44 -14.14 2.36 -2.07
CA TRP A 44 -14.67 1.06 -2.47
C TRP A 44 -14.82 0.14 -1.26
N ARG A 45 -15.61 -0.90 -1.45
CA ARG A 45 -15.68 -1.97 -0.45
C ARG A 45 -14.50 -2.89 -0.66
N TRP A 46 -13.56 -2.83 0.26
CA TRP A 46 -12.34 -3.62 0.18
C TRP A 46 -12.51 -4.96 0.87
N ARG A 47 -12.11 -6.04 0.19
CA ARG A 47 -11.97 -7.35 0.78
C ARG A 47 -10.67 -7.42 1.57
N GLU A 48 -9.66 -6.73 1.09
CA GLU A 48 -8.33 -6.74 1.68
C GLU A 48 -7.59 -5.46 1.32
N MET A 49 -6.81 -4.95 2.25
CA MET A 49 -5.90 -3.84 2.01
C MET A 49 -4.68 -4.01 2.90
N PHE A 50 -3.49 -3.86 2.33
CA PHE A 50 -2.27 -3.86 3.13
C PHE A 50 -1.24 -2.92 2.51
N VAL A 51 -0.24 -2.58 3.32
CA VAL A 51 0.88 -1.74 2.88
C VAL A 51 2.17 -2.52 3.06
N VAL A 52 3.13 -2.23 2.18
CA VAL A 52 4.45 -2.85 2.21
C VAL A 52 5.48 -1.75 2.06
N PRO A 53 6.49 -1.66 2.95
CA PRO A 53 7.57 -0.72 2.72
C PRO A 53 8.19 -0.96 1.36
N SER A 54 8.34 0.07 0.56
CA SER A 54 8.91 -0.07 -0.79
C SER A 54 10.29 -0.69 -0.74
N SER A 55 11.05 -0.43 0.33
CA SER A 55 12.38 -0.99 0.52
C SER A 55 12.38 -2.50 0.75
N ALA A 56 11.24 -3.08 1.10
CA ALA A 56 11.13 -4.53 1.32
C ALA A 56 10.77 -5.28 0.04
N ILE A 57 10.50 -4.58 -1.05
CA ILE A 57 10.13 -5.20 -2.31
C ILE A 57 11.43 -5.56 -3.07
N VAL A 58 11.54 -6.83 -3.41
CA VAL A 58 12.66 -7.32 -4.21
C VAL A 58 12.20 -7.46 -5.65
N ARG A 59 12.80 -6.68 -6.54
CA ARG A 59 12.40 -6.71 -7.94
C ARG A 59 13.18 -7.78 -8.68
N VAL A 60 12.44 -8.65 -9.33
CA VAL A 60 13.02 -9.71 -10.17
C VAL A 60 13.32 -9.14 -11.55
N ILE A 61 12.36 -8.36 -12.09
CA ILE A 61 12.54 -7.65 -13.37
C ILE A 61 12.29 -6.18 -13.09
N ARG A 62 13.25 -5.33 -13.43
CA ARG A 62 13.12 -3.90 -13.20
C ARG A 62 12.42 -3.22 -14.34
N PRO A 63 11.61 -2.20 -14.09
CA PRO A 63 11.00 -1.39 -15.14
C PRO A 63 12.10 -0.62 -15.88
N GLU A 64 11.91 -0.43 -17.15
CA GLU A 64 12.83 0.35 -17.99
C GLU A 64 12.55 1.85 -17.87
#